data_abe1b40a8d5a18bc84221e00b356b166
#
_entry.id   abe1b40a8d5a18bc84221e00b356b166
#
_cell.length_a   1.000
_cell.length_b   1.000
_cell.length_c   1.000
_cell.angle_alpha   90.00
_cell.angle_beta   90.00
_cell.angle_gamma   90.00
#
_symmetry.space_group_name_H-M   'P 1'
#
loop_
_entity.id
_entity.type
_entity.pdbx_description
1 polymer ?
#
loop_
_entity_poly.entity_id
_entity_poly.type
_entity_poly.pdbx_seq_one_letter_code
_entity_poly.pdbx_strand_id
1 'polypeptide(L)' 'MPKAYETLDDGRTVGFTAPDVEELVMWAEEGGSETPCGCWVEPDGICEHGHKSWLLIMGMI' A
#
# COMPACT_ATOMS: atom_id res chain seq x y z
N MET A 1 -5.42 7.61 13.36
CA MET A 1 -4.96 7.41 11.98
C MET A 1 -6.03 6.68 11.19
N PRO A 2 -6.18 6.99 9.90
CA PRO A 2 -7.18 6.30 9.09
C PRO A 2 -6.81 4.82 8.91
N LYS A 3 -7.83 4.01 8.69
CA LYS A 3 -7.63 2.59 8.39
C LYS A 3 -7.90 2.35 6.92
N ALA A 4 -7.11 1.47 6.34
CA ALA A 4 -7.30 0.99 4.98
C ALA A 4 -7.59 -0.50 4.99
N TYR A 5 -8.28 -0.97 3.99
CA TYR A 5 -8.62 -2.39 3.85
C TYR A 5 -8.13 -2.88 2.50
N GLU A 6 -7.62 -4.09 2.48
CA GLU A 6 -7.15 -4.74 1.27
C GLU A 6 -7.75 -6.14 1.17
N THR A 7 -8.24 -6.49 -0.02
CA THR A 7 -8.68 -7.84 -0.32
C THR A 7 -7.52 -8.60 -0.94
N LEU A 8 -7.11 -9.67 -0.29
CA LEU A 8 -6.03 -10.52 -0.78
C LEU A 8 -6.52 -11.44 -1.90
N ASP A 9 -5.57 -12.06 -2.60
CA ASP A 9 -5.88 -12.97 -3.71
C ASP A 9 -6.75 -14.16 -3.30
N ASP A 10 -6.69 -14.55 -2.04
CA ASP A 10 -7.50 -15.65 -1.50
C ASP A 10 -8.90 -15.20 -1.08
N GLY A 11 -9.26 -13.93 -1.30
CA GLY A 11 -10.58 -13.39 -0.96
C GLY A 11 -10.71 -12.82 0.45
N ARG A 12 -9.67 -12.93 1.27
CA ARG A 12 -9.72 -12.36 2.62
C ARG A 12 -9.51 -10.85 2.59
N THR A 13 -10.22 -10.15 3.46
CA THR A 13 -10.04 -8.72 3.63
C THR A 13 -9.32 -8.46 4.94
N VAL A 14 -8.23 -7.71 4.88
CA VAL A 14 -7.45 -7.34 6.06
C VAL A 14 -7.46 -5.84 6.23
N GLY A 15 -7.42 -5.38 7.48
CA GLY A 15 -7.40 -3.96 7.82
C GLY A 15 -6.02 -3.54 8.33
N PHE A 16 -5.56 -2.38 7.91
CA PHE A 16 -4.27 -1.82 8.32
C PHE A 16 -4.45 -0.36 8.70
N THR A 17 -3.57 0.12 9.58
CA THR A 17 -3.46 1.56 9.84
C THR A 17 -2.68 2.18 8.68
N ALA A 18 -3.35 3.07 7.94
CA ALA A 18 -2.73 3.70 6.77
C ALA A 18 -1.69 4.74 7.18
N PRO A 19 -0.63 4.93 6.38
CA PRO A 19 0.32 6.02 6.60
C PRO A 19 -0.29 7.38 6.29
N ASP A 20 0.38 8.45 6.75
CA ASP A 20 -0.05 9.82 6.47
C ASP A 20 0.08 10.14 4.99
N VAL A 21 -0.73 11.10 4.52
CA VAL A 21 -0.69 11.51 3.13
C VAL A 21 0.68 12.08 2.73
N GLU A 22 1.37 12.75 3.65
CA GLU A 22 2.70 13.27 3.38
C GLU A 22 3.70 12.15 3.06
N GLU A 23 3.59 11.04 3.76
CA GLU A 23 4.43 9.88 3.53
C GLU A 23 4.12 9.25 2.17
N LEU A 24 2.84 9.16 1.83
CA LEU A 24 2.42 8.64 0.53
C LEU A 24 2.96 9.50 -0.62
N VAL A 25 2.90 10.81 -0.46
CA VAL A 25 3.42 11.74 -1.47
C VAL A 25 4.94 11.57 -1.63
N MET A 26 5.66 11.41 -0.53
CA MET A 26 7.10 11.16 -0.57
C MET A 26 7.41 9.89 -1.36
N TRP A 27 6.69 8.83 -1.11
CA TRP A 27 6.90 7.57 -1.84
C TRP A 27 6.63 7.73 -3.33
N ALA A 28 5.57 8.46 -3.68
CA ALA A 28 5.26 8.71 -5.08
C ALA A 28 6.39 9.48 -5.78
N GLU A 29 7.01 10.42 -5.09
CA GLU A 29 8.15 11.18 -5.63
C GLU A 29 9.40 10.31 -5.74
N GLU A 30 9.59 9.37 -4.82
CA GLU A 30 10.72 8.45 -4.85
C GLU A 30 10.57 7.35 -5.89
N GLY A 31 9.37 7.16 -6.42
CA GLY A 31 9.10 6.12 -7.41
C GLY A 31 8.91 4.74 -6.82
N GLY A 32 8.45 4.66 -5.57
CA GLY A 32 8.18 3.40 -4.91
C GLY A 32 7.23 3.60 -3.74
N SER A 33 6.83 2.51 -3.11
CA SER A 33 5.95 2.55 -1.94
C SER A 33 6.17 1.33 -1.08
N GLU A 34 5.90 1.46 0.20
CA GLU A 34 5.82 0.30 1.07
C GLU A 34 4.46 -0.37 0.90
N THR A 35 4.42 -1.65 1.23
CA THR A 35 3.18 -2.42 1.32
C THR A 35 2.81 -2.55 2.80
N PRO A 36 1.56 -2.94 3.11
CA PRO A 36 1.17 -3.18 4.51
C PRO A 36 2.04 -4.19 5.25
N CYS A 37 2.69 -5.09 4.54
CA CYS A 37 3.60 -6.06 5.14
C CYS A 37 5.03 -5.54 5.30
N GLY A 38 5.31 -4.32 4.84
CA GLY A 38 6.63 -3.71 4.96
C GLY A 38 7.56 -3.89 3.78
N CYS A 39 7.09 -4.53 2.70
CA CYS A 39 7.90 -4.68 1.50
C CYS A 39 7.92 -3.38 0.69
N TRP A 40 9.02 -3.15 -0.02
CA TRP A 40 9.14 -2.02 -0.93
C TRP A 40 8.88 -2.49 -2.36
N VAL A 41 7.92 -1.86 -3.03
CA VAL A 41 7.53 -2.20 -4.40
C VAL A 41 7.39 -0.92 -5.23
N GLU A 42 7.20 -1.08 -6.53
CA GLU A 42 6.87 0.06 -7.39
C GLU A 42 5.50 0.63 -6.97
N PRO A 43 5.21 1.91 -7.28
CA PRO A 43 3.96 2.54 -6.83
C PRO A 43 2.69 1.75 -7.21
N ASP A 44 2.69 1.11 -8.36
CA ASP A 44 1.59 0.26 -8.81
C ASP A 44 1.89 -1.24 -8.65
N GLY A 45 2.89 -1.56 -7.83
CA GLY A 45 3.35 -2.92 -7.66
C GLY A 45 2.62 -3.69 -6.57
N ILE A 46 2.89 -4.99 -6.55
CA ILE A 46 2.36 -5.92 -5.55
C ILE A 46 3.56 -6.72 -5.04
N CYS A 47 3.65 -6.88 -3.73
CA CYS A 47 4.77 -7.64 -3.15
C CYS A 47 4.53 -9.14 -3.32
N GLU A 48 5.57 -9.92 -3.04
CA GLU A 48 5.50 -11.38 -3.14
C GLU A 48 4.50 -12.02 -2.19
N HIS A 49 4.05 -11.30 -1.17
CA HIS A 49 3.04 -11.76 -0.22
C HIS A 49 1.61 -11.44 -0.70
N GLY A 50 1.46 -10.83 -1.88
CA GLY A 50 0.15 -10.49 -2.42
C GLY A 50 -0.42 -9.15 -1.97
N HIS A 51 0.34 -8.35 -1.24
CA HIS A 51 -0.10 -7.02 -0.80
C HIS A 51 0.21 -5.97 -1.84
N LYS A 52 -0.79 -5.13 -2.15
CA LYS A 52 -0.59 -3.98 -3.03
C LYS A 52 0.17 -2.89 -2.29
N SER A 53 0.81 -1.99 -3.06
CA SER A 53 1.44 -0.82 -2.46
C SER A 53 0.40 0.06 -1.78
N TRP A 54 0.83 0.82 -0.76
CA TRP A 54 -0.06 1.76 -0.10
C TRP A 54 -0.62 2.79 -1.07
N LEU A 55 0.12 3.17 -2.10
CA LEU A 55 -0.35 4.13 -3.11
C LEU A 55 -1.53 3.56 -3.89
N LEU A 56 -1.50 2.27 -4.21
CA LEU A 56 -2.62 1.61 -4.86
C LEU A 56 -3.82 1.48 -3.92
N ILE A 57 -3.57 1.06 -2.69
CA ILE A 57 -4.64 0.84 -1.70
C ILE A 57 -5.38 2.16 -1.41
N MET A 58 -4.64 3.25 -1.29
CA MET A 58 -5.21 4.55 -0.96
C MET A 58 -5.73 5.32 -2.18
N GLY A 59 -5.60 4.74 -3.37
CA GLY A 59 -6.11 5.37 -4.57
C GLY A 59 -5.31 6.59 -5.05
N MET A 60 -4.01 6.64 -4.72
CA MET A 60 -3.12 7.73 -5.14
C MET A 60 -2.67 7.60 -6.59
N ILE A 61 -2.88 6.43 -7.15
CA ILE A 61 -2.52 6.15 -8.54
C ILE A 61 -3.76 5.68 -9.28
#